data_7af3896aec1d38de7165279f541fa850
#
_entry.id   7af3896aec1d38de7165279f541fa850
#
_cell.length_a   1.000
_cell.length_b   1.000
_cell.length_c   1.000
_cell.angle_alpha   90.00
_cell.angle_beta   90.00
_cell.angle_gamma   90.00
#
_symmetry.space_group_name_H-M   'P 1'
#
loop_
_entity.id
_entity.type
_entity.pdbx_description
1 polymer ?
#
loop_
_entity_poly.entity_id
_entity_poly.type
_entity_poly.pdbx_seq_one_letter_code
_entity_poly.pdbx_strand_id
1 'polypeptide(L)'
;KNPRPTVLMIPHFAMMETITMFPLLVDIPIPQTGVFYRPFDNKDLEDWIKESRERFGVELVSRKGGVLGAIDFLKKNGILAVLFDQNAGGAGATSLFFDMVCSTSELPGIFVERQHADCAVFYAKRTGFWRSEIYCKRMDCKTIEDVTIAGNDWLEEKLKSDEIARYDWLWLHRRWRINHENSRQLSVPMAKSILDYTVRKKNLKEVPRKFSIYVTAPDSQSDCIALMPVLRQIRNSRFDAAVTLICDYKFTEILSLIGMGEAFDFVISAPSRSGGFLQRVL
;
A
#
# COMPACT_ATOMS: atom_id res chain seq x y z
N LYS A 1 -21.62 -28.08 5.92
CA LYS A 1 -20.39 -28.07 5.08
C LYS A 1 -19.21 -28.05 6.04
N ASN A 2 -18.17 -28.85 5.79
CA ASN A 2 -16.96 -28.78 6.61
C ASN A 2 -16.36 -27.37 6.56
N PRO A 3 -15.92 -26.82 7.69
CA PRO A 3 -15.28 -25.52 7.71
C PRO A 3 -14.02 -25.55 6.84
N ARG A 4 -13.79 -24.49 6.07
CA ARG A 4 -12.57 -24.31 5.29
C ARG A 4 -11.65 -23.31 5.98
N PRO A 5 -10.33 -23.44 5.83
CA PRO A 5 -9.44 -22.42 6.30
C PRO A 5 -9.83 -21.07 5.68
N THR A 6 -9.79 -20.01 6.45
CA THR A 6 -10.21 -18.69 6.00
C THR A 6 -9.16 -17.65 6.36
N VAL A 7 -8.74 -16.86 5.39
CA VAL A 7 -7.89 -15.68 5.61
C VAL A 7 -8.79 -14.45 5.66
N LEU A 8 -8.73 -13.75 6.78
CA LEU A 8 -9.51 -12.55 7.01
C LEU A 8 -8.59 -11.32 6.93
N MET A 9 -8.69 -10.58 5.84
CA MET A 9 -7.93 -9.34 5.64
C MET A 9 -8.52 -8.22 6.48
N ILE A 10 -7.70 -7.57 7.29
CA ILE A 10 -8.12 -6.49 8.18
C ILE A 10 -7.31 -5.22 7.84
N PRO A 11 -7.97 -4.11 7.49
CA PRO A 11 -7.31 -2.81 7.38
C PRO A 11 -7.20 -2.13 8.75
N HIS A 12 -6.23 -1.22 8.89
CA HIS A 12 -5.99 -0.47 10.13
C HIS A 12 -6.99 0.68 10.29
N PHE A 13 -8.25 0.34 10.52
CA PHE A 13 -9.27 1.29 10.96
C PHE A 13 -9.30 1.42 12.48
N ALA A 14 -9.86 2.49 13.00
CA ALA A 14 -9.89 2.78 14.44
C ALA A 14 -10.50 1.63 15.28
N MET A 15 -11.48 0.90 14.72
CA MET A 15 -12.16 -0.21 15.41
C MET A 15 -11.62 -1.61 15.02
N MET A 16 -10.41 -1.71 14.47
CA MET A 16 -9.83 -2.99 14.01
C MET A 16 -9.71 -4.03 15.13
N GLU A 17 -9.46 -3.60 16.37
CA GLU A 17 -9.34 -4.50 17.54
C GLU A 17 -10.65 -5.24 17.85
N THR A 18 -11.79 -4.83 17.28
CA THR A 18 -13.07 -5.57 17.40
C THR A 18 -12.94 -7.02 16.94
N ILE A 19 -11.95 -7.34 16.10
CA ILE A 19 -11.67 -8.74 15.69
C ILE A 19 -11.34 -9.64 16.88
N THR A 20 -10.74 -9.10 17.94
CA THR A 20 -10.41 -9.88 19.14
C THR A 20 -11.65 -10.30 19.93
N MET A 21 -12.76 -9.60 19.72
CA MET A 21 -14.07 -9.91 20.28
C MET A 21 -14.95 -10.74 19.34
N PHE A 22 -14.47 -11.06 18.13
CA PHE A 22 -15.27 -11.73 17.10
C PHE A 22 -15.97 -13.00 17.58
N PRO A 23 -15.33 -13.89 18.38
CA PRO A 23 -16.02 -15.06 18.92
C PRO A 23 -17.26 -14.76 19.78
N LEU A 24 -17.33 -13.57 20.38
CA LEU A 24 -18.49 -13.14 21.19
C LEU A 24 -19.59 -12.49 20.37
N LEU A 25 -19.31 -12.11 19.12
CA LEU A 25 -20.21 -11.29 18.29
C LEU A 25 -21.07 -12.12 17.35
N VAL A 26 -20.88 -13.44 17.35
CA VAL A 26 -21.61 -14.36 16.48
C VAL A 26 -22.25 -15.47 17.31
N ASP A 27 -23.55 -15.69 17.11
CA ASP A 27 -24.35 -16.69 17.84
C ASP A 27 -24.27 -18.10 17.21
N ILE A 28 -23.30 -18.31 16.32
CA ILE A 28 -23.07 -19.60 15.66
C ILE A 28 -21.67 -20.10 16.00
N PRO A 29 -21.47 -21.43 16.08
CA PRO A 29 -20.13 -21.99 16.21
C PRO A 29 -19.25 -21.58 15.04
N ILE A 30 -18.15 -20.88 15.35
CA ILE A 30 -17.13 -20.51 14.38
C ILE A 30 -15.85 -21.31 14.61
N PRO A 31 -15.04 -21.55 13.57
CA PRO A 31 -13.70 -22.10 13.75
C PRO A 31 -12.83 -21.24 14.66
N GLN A 32 -11.77 -21.82 15.22
CA GLN A 32 -10.78 -21.08 15.98
C GLN A 32 -10.33 -19.85 15.20
N THR A 33 -10.38 -18.69 15.83
CA THR A 33 -9.95 -17.42 15.23
C THR A 33 -8.59 -17.04 15.75
N GLY A 34 -7.66 -16.72 14.85
CA GLY A 34 -6.31 -16.28 15.17
C GLY A 34 -5.99 -14.94 14.53
N VAL A 35 -5.11 -14.15 15.13
CA VAL A 35 -4.59 -12.90 14.58
C VAL A 35 -3.10 -13.02 14.35
N PHE A 36 -2.68 -12.89 13.09
CA PHE A 36 -1.27 -12.89 12.72
C PHE A 36 -0.65 -11.52 13.05
N TYR A 37 0.33 -11.50 13.97
CA TYR A 37 0.88 -10.25 14.48
C TYR A 37 2.39 -10.29 14.64
N ARG A 38 2.99 -9.10 14.76
CA ARG A 38 4.40 -8.91 15.14
C ARG A 38 4.45 -8.66 16.66
N PRO A 39 5.09 -9.53 17.44
CA PRO A 39 5.29 -9.32 18.86
C PRO A 39 6.09 -8.04 19.16
N PHE A 40 5.79 -7.42 20.29
CA PHE A 40 6.53 -6.27 20.79
C PHE A 40 7.88 -6.70 21.38
N ASP A 41 8.86 -5.79 21.31
CA ASP A 41 10.20 -6.06 21.86
C ASP A 41 10.22 -5.90 23.39
N ASN A 42 9.36 -5.05 23.96
CA ASN A 42 9.16 -4.93 25.41
C ASN A 42 8.26 -6.08 25.89
N LYS A 43 8.81 -6.93 26.78
CA LYS A 43 8.15 -8.13 27.24
C LYS A 43 6.88 -7.85 28.06
N ASP A 44 6.91 -6.87 28.97
CA ASP A 44 5.76 -6.54 29.82
C ASP A 44 4.58 -6.01 28.98
N LEU A 45 4.89 -5.19 27.97
CA LEU A 45 3.90 -4.72 27.01
C LEU A 45 3.34 -5.86 26.14
N GLU A 46 4.21 -6.77 25.71
CA GLU A 46 3.82 -7.94 24.93
C GLU A 46 2.86 -8.83 25.72
N ASP A 47 3.21 -9.16 26.96
CA ASP A 47 2.42 -10.02 27.83
C ASP A 47 1.04 -9.38 28.11
N TRP A 48 1.00 -8.09 28.39
CA TRP A 48 -0.25 -7.35 28.61
C TRP A 48 -1.16 -7.31 27.36
N ILE A 49 -0.57 -7.03 26.18
CA ILE A 49 -1.33 -6.99 24.92
C ILE A 49 -1.83 -8.37 24.57
N LYS A 50 -1.01 -9.41 24.78
CA LYS A 50 -1.39 -10.79 24.51
C LYS A 50 -2.57 -11.19 25.39
N GLU A 51 -2.49 -11.00 26.70
CA GLU A 51 -3.59 -11.28 27.63
C GLU A 51 -4.87 -10.52 27.23
N SER A 52 -4.73 -9.25 26.89
CA SER A 52 -5.86 -8.40 26.49
C SER A 52 -6.57 -8.91 25.24
N ARG A 53 -5.81 -9.30 24.21
CA ARG A 53 -6.36 -9.74 22.92
C ARG A 53 -6.88 -11.18 22.95
N GLU A 54 -6.27 -12.07 23.72
CA GLU A 54 -6.67 -13.47 23.85
C GLU A 54 -7.85 -13.67 24.82
N ARG A 55 -8.24 -12.66 25.59
CA ARG A 55 -9.29 -12.70 26.61
C ARG A 55 -10.61 -13.33 26.15
N PHE A 56 -10.96 -13.17 24.88
CA PHE A 56 -12.24 -13.64 24.33
C PHE A 56 -12.08 -14.84 23.39
N GLY A 57 -10.98 -15.60 23.52
CA GLY A 57 -10.77 -16.85 22.81
C GLY A 57 -10.13 -16.72 21.42
N VAL A 58 -9.63 -15.55 21.06
CA VAL A 58 -8.79 -15.38 19.89
C VAL A 58 -7.37 -15.80 20.22
N GLU A 59 -6.67 -16.46 19.29
CA GLU A 59 -5.27 -16.87 19.42
C GLU A 59 -4.34 -15.87 18.73
N LEU A 60 -3.25 -15.46 19.36
CA LEU A 60 -2.24 -14.63 18.74
C LEU A 60 -1.17 -15.48 18.06
N VAL A 61 -1.17 -15.49 16.74
CA VAL A 61 -0.22 -16.25 15.92
C VAL A 61 1.02 -15.37 15.63
N SER A 62 2.12 -15.67 16.30
CA SER A 62 3.33 -14.85 16.24
C SER A 62 4.07 -14.96 14.90
N ARG A 63 4.51 -13.81 14.36
CA ARG A 63 5.38 -13.71 13.19
C ARG A 63 6.85 -14.09 13.49
N LYS A 64 7.28 -14.17 14.74
CA LYS A 64 8.70 -14.45 15.10
C LYS A 64 9.20 -15.79 14.55
N GLY A 65 8.32 -16.80 14.44
CA GLY A 65 8.61 -18.08 13.80
C GLY A 65 8.41 -18.13 12.28
N GLY A 66 8.28 -16.97 11.63
CA GLY A 66 7.95 -16.87 10.21
C GLY A 66 6.47 -17.16 9.94
N VAL A 67 6.17 -17.74 8.76
CA VAL A 67 4.79 -18.05 8.33
C VAL A 67 4.31 -19.44 8.75
N LEU A 68 5.17 -20.28 9.32
CA LEU A 68 4.84 -21.68 9.63
C LEU A 68 3.71 -21.80 10.65
N GLY A 69 3.74 -21.01 11.72
CA GLY A 69 2.65 -21.02 12.73
C GLY A 69 1.30 -20.65 12.12
N ALA A 70 1.26 -19.70 11.20
CA ALA A 70 0.05 -19.32 10.47
C ALA A 70 -0.45 -20.43 9.54
N ILE A 71 0.47 -21.12 8.87
CA ILE A 71 0.15 -22.29 8.03
C ILE A 71 -0.46 -23.42 8.86
N ASP A 72 0.17 -23.74 9.98
CA ASP A 72 -0.32 -24.83 10.86
C ASP A 72 -1.67 -24.47 11.50
N PHE A 73 -1.89 -23.18 11.80
CA PHE A 73 -3.18 -22.69 12.25
C PHE A 73 -4.28 -22.89 11.17
N LEU A 74 -4.00 -22.51 9.93
CA LEU A 74 -4.93 -22.66 8.80
C LEU A 74 -5.20 -24.12 8.46
N LYS A 75 -4.22 -25.03 8.58
CA LYS A 75 -4.42 -26.49 8.38
C LYS A 75 -5.46 -27.09 9.33
N LYS A 76 -5.70 -26.46 10.47
CA LYS A 76 -6.77 -26.84 11.42
C LYS A 76 -8.13 -26.24 11.04
N ASN A 77 -8.26 -25.67 9.84
CA ASN A 77 -9.44 -24.96 9.35
C ASN A 77 -9.81 -23.72 10.19
N GLY A 78 -8.81 -23.06 10.76
CA GLY A 78 -8.99 -21.82 11.51
C GLY A 78 -9.28 -20.60 10.61
N ILE A 79 -9.76 -19.53 11.23
CA ILE A 79 -9.92 -18.19 10.64
C ILE A 79 -8.69 -17.37 11.04
N LEU A 80 -7.81 -17.03 10.10
CA LEU A 80 -6.61 -16.25 10.35
C LEU A 80 -6.79 -14.80 9.90
N ALA A 81 -6.81 -13.89 10.85
CA ALA A 81 -6.87 -12.47 10.62
C ALA A 81 -5.46 -11.91 10.32
N VAL A 82 -5.33 -11.15 9.24
CA VAL A 82 -4.05 -10.59 8.77
C VAL A 82 -4.23 -9.12 8.40
N LEU A 83 -3.47 -8.25 9.05
CA LEU A 83 -3.39 -6.84 8.68
C LEU A 83 -2.57 -6.69 7.40
N PHE A 84 -3.10 -5.96 6.38
CA PHE A 84 -2.53 -6.01 5.03
C PHE A 84 -2.15 -4.64 4.42
N ASP A 85 -2.66 -3.54 4.96
CA ASP A 85 -2.75 -2.24 4.30
C ASP A 85 -1.60 -1.27 4.62
N GLN A 86 -0.66 -1.65 5.47
CA GLN A 86 0.54 -0.86 5.72
C GLN A 86 1.62 -1.11 4.66
N ASN A 87 2.57 -0.18 4.57
CA ASN A 87 3.74 -0.32 3.73
C ASN A 87 4.58 -1.52 4.19
N ALA A 88 4.76 -2.49 3.32
CA ALA A 88 5.49 -3.73 3.59
C ALA A 88 7.00 -3.62 3.31
N GLY A 89 7.49 -2.46 2.89
CA GLY A 89 8.89 -2.24 2.59
C GLY A 89 9.42 -3.12 1.47
N GLY A 90 10.68 -3.50 1.58
CA GLY A 90 11.32 -4.41 0.61
C GLY A 90 10.79 -5.86 0.65
N ALA A 91 9.97 -6.21 1.65
CA ALA A 91 9.36 -7.54 1.76
C ALA A 91 8.04 -7.66 1.00
N GLY A 92 7.41 -6.54 0.64
CA GLY A 92 6.13 -6.52 -0.08
C GLY A 92 6.27 -6.50 -1.59
N ALA A 93 5.14 -6.71 -2.28
CA ALA A 93 5.05 -6.55 -3.72
C ALA A 93 4.84 -5.08 -4.12
N THR A 94 5.53 -4.67 -5.19
CA THR A 94 5.28 -3.38 -5.83
C THR A 94 3.96 -3.44 -6.58
N SER A 95 2.99 -2.65 -6.12
CA SER A 95 1.59 -2.65 -6.57
C SER A 95 1.05 -1.23 -6.67
N LEU A 96 -0.24 -1.08 -7.02
CA LEU A 96 -0.92 0.21 -7.05
C LEU A 96 -1.89 0.35 -5.87
N PHE A 97 -1.97 1.58 -5.32
CA PHE A 97 -2.98 2.02 -4.38
C PHE A 97 -3.28 3.50 -4.63
N PHE A 98 -4.53 3.86 -4.93
CA PHE A 98 -4.94 5.17 -5.47
C PHE A 98 -4.15 5.56 -6.73
N ASP A 99 -3.94 4.62 -7.62
CA ASP A 99 -3.14 4.77 -8.85
C ASP A 99 -1.68 5.17 -8.61
N MET A 100 -1.22 5.15 -7.38
CA MET A 100 0.17 5.40 -7.02
C MET A 100 0.90 4.11 -6.66
N VAL A 101 2.14 4.01 -7.06
CA VAL A 101 2.99 2.85 -6.75
C VAL A 101 3.27 2.79 -5.26
N CYS A 102 3.09 1.60 -4.69
CA CYS A 102 3.31 1.34 -3.27
C CYS A 102 3.82 -0.08 -3.04
N SER A 103 4.32 -0.36 -1.83
CA SER A 103 4.66 -1.73 -1.40
C SER A 103 3.52 -2.32 -0.56
N THR A 104 2.94 -3.44 -1.01
CA THR A 104 1.82 -4.11 -0.35
C THR A 104 2.25 -5.49 0.16
N SER A 105 1.75 -5.86 1.35
CA SER A 105 2.01 -7.18 1.91
C SER A 105 1.31 -8.27 1.10
N GLU A 106 2.08 -9.28 0.68
CA GLU A 106 1.57 -10.46 0.00
C GLU A 106 1.12 -11.57 0.97
N LEU A 107 1.31 -11.38 2.28
CA LEU A 107 1.04 -12.43 3.28
C LEU A 107 -0.38 -13.00 3.20
N PRO A 108 -1.46 -12.20 3.09
CA PRO A 108 -2.80 -12.76 2.92
C PRO A 108 -2.91 -13.66 1.69
N GLY A 109 -2.36 -13.21 0.56
CA GLY A 109 -2.34 -13.98 -0.70
C GLY A 109 -1.56 -15.29 -0.58
N ILE A 110 -0.38 -15.25 0.05
CA ILE A 110 0.44 -16.45 0.31
C ILE A 110 -0.35 -17.48 1.12
N PHE A 111 -1.07 -17.05 2.14
CA PHE A 111 -1.89 -17.96 2.95
C PHE A 111 -3.09 -18.49 2.19
N VAL A 112 -3.79 -17.66 1.42
CA VAL A 112 -4.92 -18.07 0.57
C VAL A 112 -4.49 -19.12 -0.44
N GLU A 113 -3.45 -18.83 -1.22
CA GLU A 113 -3.01 -19.71 -2.31
C GLU A 113 -2.45 -21.03 -1.78
N ARG A 114 -1.52 -20.96 -0.80
CA ARG A 114 -0.84 -22.18 -0.30
C ARG A 114 -1.72 -23.10 0.53
N GLN A 115 -2.77 -22.56 1.19
CA GLN A 115 -3.67 -23.35 2.02
C GLN A 115 -5.03 -23.58 1.35
N HIS A 116 -5.22 -23.13 0.11
CA HIS A 116 -6.50 -23.14 -0.59
C HIS A 116 -7.63 -22.58 0.27
N ALA A 117 -7.29 -21.52 1.04
CA ALA A 117 -8.18 -20.89 1.98
C ALA A 117 -9.20 -19.98 1.30
N ASP A 118 -10.37 -19.86 1.90
CA ASP A 118 -11.31 -18.81 1.53
C ASP A 118 -10.73 -17.46 1.95
N CYS A 119 -11.05 -16.40 1.20
CA CYS A 119 -10.60 -15.03 1.47
C CYS A 119 -11.78 -14.13 1.78
N ALA A 120 -11.67 -13.30 2.82
CA ALA A 120 -12.67 -12.30 3.14
C ALA A 120 -12.01 -11.03 3.71
N VAL A 121 -12.71 -9.90 3.65
CA VAL A 121 -12.31 -8.67 4.34
C VAL A 121 -13.22 -8.46 5.55
N PHE A 122 -12.61 -8.15 6.69
CA PHE A 122 -13.29 -7.73 7.90
C PHE A 122 -13.15 -6.21 8.08
N TYR A 123 -14.26 -5.55 8.33
CA TYR A 123 -14.32 -4.12 8.58
C TYR A 123 -15.30 -3.83 9.70
N ALA A 124 -14.82 -3.21 10.79
CA ALA A 124 -15.65 -2.69 11.85
C ALA A 124 -15.81 -1.18 11.67
N LYS A 125 -16.98 -0.76 11.21
CA LYS A 125 -17.34 0.63 10.99
C LYS A 125 -17.76 1.26 12.31
N ARG A 126 -17.13 2.34 12.69
CA ARG A 126 -17.54 3.12 13.86
C ARG A 126 -18.88 3.83 13.61
N THR A 127 -19.86 3.60 14.47
CA THR A 127 -21.20 4.22 14.39
C THR A 127 -21.52 5.11 15.57
N GLY A 128 -20.62 5.16 16.56
CA GLY A 128 -20.74 6.01 17.75
C GLY A 128 -19.61 5.78 18.74
N PHE A 129 -19.69 6.43 19.91
CA PHE A 129 -18.74 6.18 20.99
C PHE A 129 -18.92 4.74 21.49
N TRP A 130 -17.88 3.90 21.38
CA TRP A 130 -17.90 2.45 21.70
C TRP A 130 -18.95 1.62 20.93
N ARG A 131 -19.39 2.08 19.77
CA ARG A 131 -20.30 1.33 18.91
C ARG A 131 -19.72 1.14 17.53
N SER A 132 -19.83 -0.06 16.99
CA SER A 132 -19.42 -0.40 15.63
C SER A 132 -20.39 -1.36 14.99
N GLU A 133 -20.50 -1.29 13.66
CA GLU A 133 -21.11 -2.30 12.82
C GLU A 133 -20.04 -3.12 12.15
N ILE A 134 -20.20 -4.45 12.14
CA ILE A 134 -19.22 -5.36 11.56
C ILE A 134 -19.68 -5.79 10.18
N TYR A 135 -18.79 -5.65 9.23
CA TYR A 135 -18.95 -6.12 7.86
C TYR A 135 -17.91 -7.17 7.55
N CYS A 136 -18.36 -8.31 7.01
CA CYS A 136 -17.49 -9.33 6.48
C CYS A 136 -17.89 -9.59 5.03
N LYS A 137 -16.97 -9.30 4.08
CA LYS A 137 -17.20 -9.50 2.64
C LYS A 137 -16.28 -10.59 2.12
N ARG A 138 -16.87 -11.67 1.59
CA ARG A 138 -16.09 -12.70 0.87
C ARG A 138 -15.48 -12.11 -0.40
N MET A 139 -14.22 -12.47 -0.66
CA MET A 139 -13.46 -12.08 -1.83
C MET A 139 -13.26 -13.31 -2.72
N ASP A 140 -13.64 -13.22 -3.99
CA ASP A 140 -13.40 -14.30 -4.96
C ASP A 140 -12.01 -14.12 -5.60
N CYS A 141 -10.99 -14.47 -4.83
CA CYS A 141 -9.59 -14.39 -5.23
C CYS A 141 -8.83 -15.60 -4.67
N LYS A 142 -7.87 -16.14 -5.43
CA LYS A 142 -7.17 -17.39 -5.10
C LYS A 142 -5.66 -17.31 -5.25
N THR A 143 -5.14 -16.40 -6.07
CA THR A 143 -3.71 -16.21 -6.28
C THR A 143 -3.16 -15.11 -5.38
N ILE A 144 -1.85 -15.09 -5.19
CA ILE A 144 -1.17 -14.07 -4.38
C ILE A 144 -1.45 -12.68 -4.94
N GLU A 145 -1.34 -12.52 -6.25
CA GLU A 145 -1.55 -11.25 -6.95
C GLU A 145 -3.01 -10.79 -6.82
N ASP A 146 -3.96 -11.71 -7.04
CA ASP A 146 -5.39 -11.38 -6.96
C ASP A 146 -5.80 -10.90 -5.57
N VAL A 147 -5.35 -11.59 -4.51
CA VAL A 147 -5.64 -11.21 -3.13
C VAL A 147 -5.03 -9.84 -2.81
N THR A 148 -3.78 -9.61 -3.22
CA THR A 148 -3.07 -8.35 -2.99
C THR A 148 -3.77 -7.17 -3.66
N ILE A 149 -4.20 -7.35 -4.91
CA ILE A 149 -4.93 -6.31 -5.65
C ILE A 149 -6.33 -6.11 -5.08
N ALA A 150 -7.06 -7.19 -4.82
CA ALA A 150 -8.42 -7.13 -4.28
C ALA A 150 -8.48 -6.42 -2.92
N GLY A 151 -7.47 -6.60 -2.07
CA GLY A 151 -7.35 -5.88 -0.81
C GLY A 151 -7.19 -4.37 -1.01
N ASN A 152 -6.27 -3.96 -1.90
CA ASN A 152 -6.07 -2.55 -2.24
C ASN A 152 -7.33 -1.94 -2.86
N ASP A 153 -7.96 -2.61 -3.83
CA ASP A 153 -9.15 -2.12 -4.53
C ASP A 153 -10.34 -1.96 -3.57
N TRP A 154 -10.54 -2.94 -2.70
CA TRP A 154 -11.59 -2.86 -1.69
C TRP A 154 -11.36 -1.68 -0.74
N LEU A 155 -10.11 -1.49 -0.29
CA LEU A 155 -9.77 -0.37 0.61
C LEU A 155 -9.93 0.98 -0.08
N GLU A 156 -9.49 1.12 -1.34
CA GLU A 156 -9.71 2.32 -2.14
C GLU A 156 -11.19 2.66 -2.29
N GLU A 157 -12.01 1.67 -2.64
CA GLU A 157 -13.47 1.83 -2.78
C GLU A 157 -14.07 2.29 -1.45
N LYS A 158 -13.68 1.66 -0.34
CA LYS A 158 -14.18 2.00 0.99
C LYS A 158 -13.80 3.42 1.39
N LEU A 159 -12.55 3.83 1.17
CA LEU A 159 -12.09 5.19 1.49
C LEU A 159 -12.71 6.26 0.59
N LYS A 160 -13.09 5.92 -0.66
CA LYS A 160 -13.79 6.83 -1.58
C LYS A 160 -15.26 6.98 -1.23
N SER A 161 -15.93 5.90 -0.88
CA SER A 161 -17.39 5.84 -0.73
C SER A 161 -17.90 6.10 0.69
N ASP A 162 -17.08 5.90 1.73
CA ASP A 162 -17.48 5.99 3.13
C ASP A 162 -16.65 7.05 3.87
N GLU A 163 -17.34 8.15 4.25
CA GLU A 163 -16.68 9.28 4.92
C GLU A 163 -16.10 8.90 6.29
N ILE A 164 -16.78 8.06 7.07
CA ILE A 164 -16.32 7.59 8.37
C ILE A 164 -15.05 6.74 8.18
N ALA A 165 -15.05 5.82 7.23
CA ALA A 165 -13.87 5.03 6.91
C ALA A 165 -12.67 5.90 6.54
N ARG A 166 -12.90 6.99 5.81
CA ARG A 166 -11.86 7.94 5.41
C ARG A 166 -11.20 8.63 6.60
N TYR A 167 -11.93 8.97 7.64
CA TYR A 167 -11.37 9.56 8.87
C TYR A 167 -10.77 8.50 9.80
N ASP A 168 -11.31 7.30 9.82
CA ASP A 168 -10.92 6.23 10.74
C ASP A 168 -9.67 5.46 10.30
N TRP A 169 -9.29 5.51 9.01
CA TRP A 169 -8.12 4.79 8.52
C TRP A 169 -6.81 5.41 9.01
N LEU A 170 -5.84 4.55 9.31
CA LEU A 170 -4.53 4.97 9.79
C LEU A 170 -3.69 5.59 8.67
N TRP A 171 -3.84 6.89 8.44
CA TRP A 171 -3.07 7.66 7.44
C TRP A 171 -1.61 7.91 7.84
N LEU A 172 -1.26 7.81 9.12
CA LEU A 172 0.05 8.17 9.67
C LEU A 172 1.17 7.16 9.36
N HIS A 173 0.98 6.29 8.39
CA HIS A 173 2.03 5.42 7.87
C HIS A 173 2.43 5.84 6.45
N ARG A 174 3.69 5.58 6.08
CA ARG A 174 4.25 6.02 4.79
C ARG A 174 3.86 5.04 3.67
N ARG A 175 2.56 4.93 3.36
CA ARG A 175 1.98 3.93 2.45
C ARG A 175 2.63 3.92 1.06
N TRP A 176 2.95 5.09 0.53
CA TRP A 176 3.53 5.26 -0.81
C TRP A 176 5.05 5.44 -0.80
N ARG A 177 5.72 5.20 0.32
CA ARG A 177 7.17 5.20 0.35
C ARG A 177 7.70 3.90 -0.24
N ILE A 178 8.27 3.97 -1.44
CA ILE A 178 8.73 2.80 -2.18
C ILE A 178 10.10 2.32 -1.67
N ASN A 179 10.98 3.24 -1.27
CA ASN A 179 12.35 2.95 -0.84
C ASN A 179 12.53 3.25 0.64
N HIS A 180 12.95 2.23 1.43
CA HIS A 180 13.08 2.34 2.89
C HIS A 180 14.38 2.99 3.35
N GLU A 181 15.50 2.68 2.70
CA GLU A 181 16.82 3.01 3.25
C GLU A 181 17.47 4.24 2.61
N ASN A 182 17.06 4.62 1.41
CA ASN A 182 17.61 5.80 0.73
C ASN A 182 16.51 6.59 0.02
N SER A 183 16.10 7.69 0.63
CA SER A 183 15.19 8.66 0.01
C SER A 183 15.73 9.26 -1.32
N ARG A 184 16.99 9.00 -1.65
CA ARG A 184 17.68 9.46 -2.87
C ARG A 184 17.62 8.49 -4.04
N GLN A 185 17.10 7.27 -3.86
CA GLN A 185 16.92 6.36 -4.98
C GLN A 185 15.72 6.78 -5.83
N LEU A 186 16.03 7.13 -7.07
CA LEU A 186 15.04 7.53 -8.07
C LEU A 186 14.45 6.34 -8.87
N SER A 187 14.59 5.10 -8.39
CA SER A 187 14.09 3.92 -9.08
C SER A 187 12.93 3.25 -8.33
N VAL A 188 12.00 2.69 -9.08
CA VAL A 188 10.93 1.83 -8.53
C VAL A 188 11.47 0.42 -8.35
N PRO A 189 11.36 -0.20 -7.16
CA PRO A 189 11.76 -1.58 -6.96
C PRO A 189 10.91 -2.54 -7.80
N MET A 190 11.53 -3.39 -8.62
CA MET A 190 10.85 -4.31 -9.51
C MET A 190 11.02 -5.79 -9.13
N ALA A 191 11.84 -6.11 -8.11
CA ALA A 191 12.16 -7.50 -7.75
C ALA A 191 10.93 -8.35 -7.38
N LYS A 192 9.89 -7.73 -6.82
CA LYS A 192 8.61 -8.37 -6.48
C LYS A 192 7.46 -7.55 -7.04
N SER A 193 7.53 -7.16 -8.30
CA SER A 193 6.52 -6.29 -8.91
C SER A 193 5.36 -7.11 -9.47
N ILE A 194 4.15 -6.71 -9.09
CA ILE A 194 2.90 -7.20 -9.69
C ILE A 194 2.22 -6.10 -10.53
N LEU A 195 2.98 -5.06 -10.92
CA LEU A 195 2.44 -3.91 -11.67
C LEU A 195 1.89 -4.33 -13.03
N ASP A 196 2.61 -5.15 -13.79
CA ASP A 196 2.15 -5.61 -15.09
C ASP A 196 0.85 -6.42 -14.99
N TYR A 197 0.74 -7.25 -13.95
CA TYR A 197 -0.49 -7.97 -13.67
C TYR A 197 -1.63 -7.00 -13.29
N THR A 198 -1.34 -6.01 -12.45
CA THR A 198 -2.31 -4.98 -12.03
C THR A 198 -2.80 -4.13 -13.21
N VAL A 199 -1.89 -3.69 -14.08
CA VAL A 199 -2.19 -2.91 -15.30
C VAL A 199 -3.15 -3.69 -16.21
N ARG A 200 -2.85 -4.96 -16.48
CA ARG A 200 -3.73 -5.84 -17.28
C ARG A 200 -5.09 -6.04 -16.63
N LYS A 201 -5.12 -6.34 -15.32
CA LYS A 201 -6.36 -6.61 -14.58
C LYS A 201 -7.28 -5.38 -14.50
N LYS A 202 -6.69 -4.19 -14.38
CA LYS A 202 -7.42 -2.91 -14.33
C LYS A 202 -7.69 -2.29 -15.72
N ASN A 203 -7.32 -2.96 -16.82
CA ASN A 203 -7.41 -2.45 -18.20
C ASN A 203 -6.75 -1.07 -18.38
N LEU A 204 -5.64 -0.84 -17.70
CA LEU A 204 -4.84 0.38 -17.87
C LEU A 204 -3.93 0.23 -19.08
N LYS A 205 -3.58 1.34 -19.75
CA LYS A 205 -2.60 1.34 -20.84
C LYS A 205 -1.17 1.16 -20.32
N GLU A 206 -0.88 1.81 -19.21
CA GLU A 206 0.42 1.80 -18.52
C GLU A 206 0.21 2.12 -17.03
N VAL A 207 1.28 2.03 -16.23
CA VAL A 207 1.26 2.48 -14.83
C VAL A 207 0.97 3.99 -14.80
N PRO A 208 -0.06 4.43 -14.04
CA PRO A 208 -0.39 5.85 -13.96
C PRO A 208 0.74 6.68 -13.38
N ARG A 209 1.04 7.83 -14.01
CA ARG A 209 2.08 8.79 -13.58
C ARG A 209 1.52 9.78 -12.56
N LYS A 210 1.24 9.31 -11.35
CA LYS A 210 0.63 10.12 -10.27
C LYS A 210 1.65 10.77 -9.34
N PHE A 211 2.88 10.26 -9.30
CA PHE A 211 3.96 10.93 -8.57
C PHE A 211 4.47 12.11 -9.41
N SER A 212 4.86 13.23 -8.77
CA SER A 212 5.36 14.41 -9.50
C SER A 212 6.81 14.68 -9.14
N ILE A 213 7.64 14.85 -10.15
CA ILE A 213 9.05 15.24 -10.01
C ILE A 213 9.23 16.57 -10.70
N TYR A 214 9.65 17.60 -9.95
CA TYR A 214 9.95 18.92 -10.47
C TYR A 214 11.46 19.08 -10.57
N VAL A 215 11.94 19.46 -11.74
CA VAL A 215 13.36 19.71 -12.00
C VAL A 215 13.53 21.14 -12.47
N THR A 216 14.38 21.90 -11.81
CA THR A 216 14.73 23.27 -12.26
C THR A 216 15.89 23.20 -13.24
N ALA A 217 15.69 23.76 -14.41
CA ALA A 217 16.73 23.86 -15.44
C ALA A 217 17.83 24.87 -15.04
N PRO A 218 19.07 24.67 -15.50
CA PRO A 218 20.13 25.68 -15.41
C PRO A 218 19.80 26.96 -16.17
N ASP A 219 20.57 28.04 -15.89
CA ASP A 219 20.36 29.35 -16.50
C ASP A 219 21.03 29.47 -17.89
N SER A 220 21.84 28.50 -18.32
CA SER A 220 22.45 28.45 -19.64
C SER A 220 21.78 27.44 -20.57
N GLN A 221 21.70 27.79 -21.87
CA GLN A 221 21.09 26.90 -22.86
C GLN A 221 21.88 25.59 -23.03
N SER A 222 23.22 25.67 -23.03
CA SER A 222 24.07 24.48 -23.13
C SER A 222 23.87 23.49 -21.99
N ASP A 223 23.75 23.99 -20.76
CA ASP A 223 23.54 23.14 -19.59
C ASP A 223 22.12 22.57 -19.57
N CYS A 224 21.13 23.33 -20.06
CA CYS A 224 19.78 22.83 -20.26
C CYS A 224 19.76 21.63 -21.23
N ILE A 225 20.49 21.74 -22.35
CA ILE A 225 20.60 20.64 -23.32
C ILE A 225 21.34 19.44 -22.70
N ALA A 226 22.43 19.69 -21.97
CA ALA A 226 23.18 18.65 -21.25
C ALA A 226 22.35 17.93 -20.15
N LEU A 227 21.31 18.58 -19.64
CA LEU A 227 20.38 17.97 -18.66
C LEU A 227 19.44 16.93 -19.30
N MET A 228 19.17 16.97 -20.61
CA MET A 228 18.18 16.09 -21.25
C MET A 228 18.44 14.59 -21.04
N PRO A 229 19.65 14.04 -21.17
CA PRO A 229 19.91 12.62 -20.88
C PRO A 229 19.59 12.24 -19.43
N VAL A 230 19.84 13.14 -18.47
CA VAL A 230 19.53 12.92 -17.05
C VAL A 230 18.02 12.86 -16.83
N LEU A 231 17.27 13.78 -17.44
CA LEU A 231 15.80 13.78 -17.37
C LEU A 231 15.20 12.50 -17.97
N ARG A 232 15.72 12.04 -19.13
CA ARG A 232 15.32 10.76 -19.74
C ARG A 232 15.58 9.60 -18.79
N GLN A 233 16.73 9.59 -18.12
CA GLN A 233 17.06 8.55 -17.15
C GLN A 233 16.13 8.60 -15.94
N ILE A 234 15.82 9.78 -15.39
CA ILE A 234 14.86 9.96 -14.30
C ILE A 234 13.48 9.42 -14.73
N ARG A 235 12.99 9.86 -15.89
CA ARG A 235 11.69 9.47 -16.42
C ARG A 235 11.56 7.95 -16.64
N ASN A 236 12.63 7.32 -17.11
CA ASN A 236 12.66 5.86 -17.30
C ASN A 236 12.72 5.09 -15.98
N SER A 237 13.48 5.59 -15.01
CA SER A 237 13.61 4.96 -13.68
C SER A 237 12.37 5.18 -12.81
N ARG A 238 11.64 6.28 -13.03
CA ARG A 238 10.40 6.66 -12.34
C ARG A 238 9.24 6.71 -13.33
N PHE A 239 8.97 5.59 -13.96
CA PHE A 239 7.86 5.43 -14.91
C PHE A 239 6.47 5.71 -14.29
N ASP A 240 6.38 5.73 -12.95
CA ASP A 240 5.21 6.10 -12.14
C ASP A 240 5.09 7.63 -11.91
N ALA A 241 6.08 8.41 -12.37
CA ALA A 241 6.14 9.84 -12.15
C ALA A 241 5.95 10.66 -13.42
N ALA A 242 5.25 11.78 -13.28
CA ALA A 242 5.26 12.86 -14.25
C ALA A 242 6.44 13.81 -13.95
N VAL A 243 7.32 14.00 -14.91
CA VAL A 243 8.49 14.90 -14.79
C VAL A 243 8.12 16.25 -15.34
N THR A 244 8.24 17.29 -14.51
CA THR A 244 7.99 18.67 -14.88
C THR A 244 9.30 19.46 -14.88
N LEU A 245 9.66 20.03 -16.02
CA LEU A 245 10.82 20.92 -16.14
C LEU A 245 10.41 22.37 -15.87
N ILE A 246 11.11 23.04 -14.97
CA ILE A 246 10.95 24.48 -14.70
C ILE A 246 12.13 25.20 -15.34
N CYS A 247 11.89 26.09 -16.31
CA CYS A 247 12.96 26.79 -17.03
C CYS A 247 12.61 28.26 -17.30
N ASP A 248 13.63 29.05 -17.69
CA ASP A 248 13.43 30.42 -18.12
C ASP A 248 12.59 30.49 -19.42
N TYR A 249 11.78 31.53 -19.57
CA TYR A 249 10.92 31.76 -20.77
C TYR A 249 11.66 31.60 -22.09
N LYS A 250 12.89 32.12 -22.15
CA LYS A 250 13.72 32.09 -23.37
C LYS A 250 14.10 30.70 -23.83
N PHE A 251 14.03 29.68 -22.93
CA PHE A 251 14.37 28.30 -23.25
C PHE A 251 13.16 27.40 -23.43
N THR A 252 11.95 27.86 -23.05
CA THR A 252 10.74 27.03 -23.01
C THR A 252 10.45 26.36 -24.35
N GLU A 253 10.50 27.13 -25.45
CA GLU A 253 10.16 26.62 -26.78
C GLU A 253 11.16 25.56 -27.24
N ILE A 254 12.45 25.85 -27.18
CA ILE A 254 13.49 24.91 -27.63
C ILE A 254 13.52 23.64 -26.77
N LEU A 255 13.40 23.79 -25.46
CA LEU A 255 13.39 22.60 -24.57
C LEU A 255 12.14 21.76 -24.76
N SER A 256 11.00 22.39 -25.03
CA SER A 256 9.77 21.64 -25.36
C SER A 256 9.92 20.84 -26.65
N LEU A 257 10.56 21.44 -27.66
CA LEU A 257 10.79 20.79 -28.96
C LEU A 257 11.70 19.55 -28.86
N ILE A 258 12.74 19.61 -28.01
CA ILE A 258 13.76 18.53 -27.92
C ILE A 258 13.50 17.51 -26.81
N GLY A 259 12.62 17.80 -25.85
CA GLY A 259 12.49 16.98 -24.65
C GLY A 259 11.07 16.60 -24.23
N MET A 260 10.04 17.29 -24.72
CA MET A 260 8.66 17.02 -24.36
C MET A 260 8.23 15.59 -24.80
N GLY A 261 7.67 14.84 -23.87
CA GLY A 261 7.26 13.46 -24.10
C GLY A 261 8.38 12.42 -24.00
N GLU A 262 9.65 12.80 -24.16
CA GLU A 262 10.81 11.90 -24.06
C GLU A 262 11.59 12.07 -22.75
N ALA A 263 11.93 13.32 -22.39
CA ALA A 263 12.72 13.64 -21.20
C ALA A 263 11.86 14.15 -20.05
N PHE A 264 10.78 14.85 -20.34
CA PHE A 264 9.82 15.36 -19.36
C PHE A 264 8.41 15.38 -19.95
N ASP A 265 7.40 15.44 -19.07
CA ASP A 265 5.99 15.39 -19.45
C ASP A 265 5.38 16.81 -19.50
N PHE A 266 5.89 17.74 -18.71
CA PHE A 266 5.40 19.12 -18.62
C PHE A 266 6.56 20.11 -18.53
N VAL A 267 6.31 21.35 -18.97
CA VAL A 267 7.24 22.48 -18.80
C VAL A 267 6.52 23.66 -18.15
N ILE A 268 7.17 24.29 -17.20
CA ILE A 268 6.72 25.51 -16.55
C ILE A 268 7.74 26.61 -16.85
N SER A 269 7.27 27.69 -17.48
CA SER A 269 8.09 28.89 -17.71
C SER A 269 8.13 29.74 -16.44
N ALA A 270 9.31 30.06 -15.96
CA ALA A 270 9.54 30.93 -14.81
C ALA A 270 10.64 31.97 -15.14
N PRO A 271 10.62 33.15 -14.52
CA PRO A 271 11.72 34.09 -14.68
C PRO A 271 13.03 33.52 -14.14
N SER A 272 14.17 33.89 -14.77
CA SER A 272 15.49 33.44 -14.30
C SER A 272 15.72 33.81 -12.83
N ARG A 273 16.49 33.00 -12.12
CA ARG A 273 16.75 33.10 -10.66
C ARG A 273 17.44 34.36 -10.16
N SER A 274 17.74 35.31 -11.02
CA SER A 274 18.33 36.61 -10.63
C SER A 274 17.47 37.46 -9.66
N GLY A 275 16.29 36.99 -9.29
CA GLY A 275 15.41 37.59 -8.29
C GLY A 275 14.80 36.53 -7.34
N GLY A 276 15.48 36.18 -6.31
CA GLY A 276 15.13 35.74 -4.95
C GLY A 276 13.81 35.04 -4.60
N PHE A 277 12.99 34.59 -5.55
CA PHE A 277 11.63 34.12 -5.26
C PHE A 277 11.51 32.58 -4.99
N LEU A 278 12.40 31.75 -5.50
CA LEU A 278 12.29 30.29 -5.39
C LEU A 278 13.00 29.65 -4.18
N GLN A 279 13.61 30.42 -3.30
CA GLN A 279 14.24 29.92 -2.07
C GLN A 279 13.25 29.60 -0.93
N ARG A 280 11.94 29.80 -1.10
CA ARG A 280 10.92 29.65 -0.04
C ARG A 280 9.85 28.59 -0.29
N VAL A 281 10.00 27.71 -1.27
CA VAL A 281 8.99 26.67 -1.62
C VAL A 281 9.58 25.26 -1.57
N LEU A 282 10.58 25.03 -0.73
CA LEU A 282 10.99 23.67 -0.35
C LEU A 282 10.96 23.55 1.18
#